data_c4f70049c415f57c524448c39690b7fa
#
_entry.id   c4f70049c415f57c524448c39690b7fa
#
_cell.length_a   1.000
_cell.length_b   1.000
_cell.length_c   1.000
_cell.angle_alpha   90.00
_cell.angle_beta   90.00
_cell.angle_gamma   90.00
#
_symmetry.space_group_name_H-M   'P 1'
#
loop_
_entity.id
_entity.type
_entity.pdbx_description
1 polymer ?
#
loop_
_entity_poly.entity_id
_entity_poly.type
_entity_poly.pdbx_seq_one_letter_code
_entity_poly.pdbx_strand_id
1 'polypeptide(L)'
;MKYYIIAGEASGDLHGSNLMKGIYAEDPQADIRFWGGDLMLSVWENWQNPEPYDITEAFSTNNIRLEGPRPEKIKNPLTQTGLVRHYKEGAVMGFVEVLAKAPKLLGNVNFCKKDILSWNPDVVILIDYPGFNFKIAEFAHKAGFKVFYYIAPKVWASRENRINKLKEYVDKLFIVFPFEKEYFDNKGIDYIYRGNPLVDAVDTSKAMYESREDFLERCNLEKGPHIALLAGSRKGEINKMMPVLTELAAKLHSTAEYSDYKFLIAGAPSRTMKDYERHLTDEHKKYITVLFGETQAIIKNAEAAVVNSGTASLETVLFNTPQVVGYITNPITYMIAKRIVKIKFISLGNLIINKLAFKELIQNECNSDALMTEVRALIENPQYREKMLQDYTLIREALGGSGASSAVAKAMIQELK
;
A
#
# COMPACT_ATOMS: atom_id res chain seq x y z
N MET A 1 11.13 11.86 -22.24
CA MET A 1 12.13 10.87 -21.79
C MET A 1 11.50 9.48 -21.69
N LYS A 2 12.30 8.40 -21.63
CA LYS A 2 11.86 7.01 -21.50
C LYS A 2 12.03 6.51 -20.07
N TYR A 3 10.94 6.13 -19.43
CA TYR A 3 10.89 5.70 -18.02
C TYR A 3 10.50 4.23 -17.92
N TYR A 4 11.35 3.39 -17.36
CA TYR A 4 11.03 1.98 -17.10
C TYR A 4 10.70 1.81 -15.62
N ILE A 5 9.42 1.57 -15.29
CA ILE A 5 8.93 1.56 -13.90
C ILE A 5 8.60 0.12 -13.48
N ILE A 6 9.04 -0.28 -12.28
CA ILE A 6 8.77 -1.64 -11.76
C ILE A 6 8.09 -1.56 -10.40
N ALA A 7 6.81 -1.99 -10.36
CA ALA A 7 5.99 -2.20 -9.18
C ALA A 7 5.55 -3.67 -9.11
N GLY A 8 5.83 -4.35 -8.02
CA GLY A 8 5.61 -5.80 -7.90
C GLY A 8 4.44 -6.22 -7.03
N GLU A 9 3.70 -5.28 -6.44
CA GLU A 9 2.58 -5.53 -5.52
C GLU A 9 1.50 -4.45 -5.70
N ALA A 10 0.29 -4.68 -5.16
CA ALA A 10 -0.83 -3.75 -5.28
C ALA A 10 -0.53 -2.35 -4.70
N SER A 11 0.19 -2.26 -3.58
CA SER A 11 0.64 -0.97 -3.03
C SER A 11 1.62 -0.26 -3.96
N GLY A 12 2.52 -1.01 -4.59
CA GLY A 12 3.43 -0.47 -5.60
C GLY A 12 2.70 0.03 -6.84
N ASP A 13 1.65 -0.65 -7.29
CA ASP A 13 0.78 -0.23 -8.39
C ASP A 13 0.08 1.11 -8.08
N LEU A 14 -0.45 1.26 -6.87
CA LEU A 14 -1.06 2.52 -6.41
C LEU A 14 -0.04 3.67 -6.41
N HIS A 15 1.12 3.46 -5.83
CA HIS A 15 2.15 4.51 -5.79
C HIS A 15 2.75 4.78 -7.17
N GLY A 16 2.91 3.73 -7.99
CA GLY A 16 3.35 3.83 -9.38
C GLY A 16 2.39 4.62 -10.25
N SER A 17 1.08 4.41 -10.10
CA SER A 17 0.06 5.15 -10.83
C SER A 17 0.09 6.65 -10.50
N ASN A 18 0.22 7.01 -9.22
CA ASN A 18 0.33 8.41 -8.82
C ASN A 18 1.67 9.06 -9.26
N LEU A 19 2.77 8.30 -9.22
CA LEU A 19 4.05 8.74 -9.78
C LEU A 19 3.94 9.00 -11.30
N MET A 20 3.31 8.10 -12.06
CA MET A 20 3.10 8.26 -13.50
C MET A 20 2.29 9.51 -13.84
N LYS A 21 1.23 9.82 -13.07
CA LYS A 21 0.48 11.08 -13.21
C LYS A 21 1.41 12.29 -13.05
N GLY A 22 2.27 12.28 -12.02
CA GLY A 22 3.25 13.33 -11.80
C GLY A 22 4.29 13.43 -12.92
N ILE A 23 4.78 12.29 -13.43
CA ILE A 23 5.73 12.28 -14.56
C ILE A 23 5.07 12.88 -15.81
N TYR A 24 3.86 12.48 -16.17
CA TYR A 24 3.14 13.02 -17.33
C TYR A 24 2.84 14.52 -17.20
N ALA A 25 2.60 15.01 -15.97
CA ALA A 25 2.42 16.45 -15.72
C ALA A 25 3.68 17.26 -15.97
N GLU A 26 4.85 16.75 -15.61
CA GLU A 26 6.15 17.44 -15.72
C GLU A 26 6.90 17.13 -17.03
N ASP A 27 6.65 15.97 -17.64
CA ASP A 27 7.17 15.53 -18.93
C ASP A 27 6.01 15.00 -19.80
N PRO A 28 5.26 15.89 -20.48
CA PRO A 28 4.12 15.49 -21.31
C PRO A 28 4.47 14.55 -22.47
N GLN A 29 5.75 14.43 -22.83
CA GLN A 29 6.27 13.52 -23.85
C GLN A 29 6.90 12.26 -23.25
N ALA A 30 6.64 11.97 -21.97
CA ALA A 30 7.15 10.78 -21.32
C ALA A 30 6.67 9.51 -22.06
N ASP A 31 7.62 8.65 -22.41
CA ASP A 31 7.36 7.30 -22.87
C ASP A 31 7.57 6.34 -21.69
N ILE A 32 6.47 5.77 -21.18
CA ILE A 32 6.51 4.95 -19.96
C ILE A 32 6.22 3.49 -20.31
N ARG A 33 7.16 2.62 -19.92
CA ARG A 33 7.04 1.17 -19.97
C ARG A 33 7.14 0.61 -18.55
N PHE A 34 6.24 -0.32 -18.16
CA PHE A 34 6.16 -0.67 -16.75
C PHE A 34 5.74 -2.11 -16.47
N TRP A 35 6.14 -2.57 -15.31
CA TRP A 35 5.58 -3.69 -14.57
C TRP A 35 4.69 -3.11 -13.49
N GLY A 36 3.42 -3.49 -13.44
CA GLY A 36 2.46 -2.90 -12.51
C GLY A 36 1.13 -3.64 -12.52
N GLY A 37 0.06 -2.93 -12.31
CA GLY A 37 -1.30 -3.48 -12.31
C GLY A 37 -2.32 -2.59 -12.98
N ASP A 38 -3.55 -2.77 -12.56
CA ASP A 38 -4.72 -2.13 -13.18
C ASP A 38 -4.69 -0.59 -13.04
N LEU A 39 -4.15 -0.07 -11.91
CA LEU A 39 -4.08 1.38 -11.68
C LEU A 39 -3.05 2.07 -12.57
N MET A 40 -1.84 1.51 -12.69
CA MET A 40 -0.83 2.04 -13.62
C MET A 40 -1.28 1.91 -15.07
N LEU A 41 -1.94 0.80 -15.43
CA LEU A 41 -2.49 0.59 -16.76
C LEU A 41 -3.54 1.65 -17.10
N SER A 42 -4.48 1.90 -16.20
CA SER A 42 -5.52 2.93 -16.38
C SER A 42 -4.92 4.33 -16.60
N VAL A 43 -3.88 4.71 -15.84
CA VAL A 43 -3.20 6.00 -16.04
C VAL A 43 -2.53 6.06 -17.41
N TRP A 44 -1.88 4.97 -17.85
CA TRP A 44 -1.23 4.89 -19.14
C TRP A 44 -2.24 4.98 -20.30
N GLU A 45 -3.36 4.23 -20.23
CA GLU A 45 -4.42 4.22 -21.24
C GLU A 45 -5.10 5.59 -21.35
N ASN A 46 -5.45 6.21 -20.24
CA ASN A 46 -6.04 7.55 -20.19
C ASN A 46 -5.11 8.62 -20.77
N TRP A 47 -3.80 8.45 -20.62
CA TRP A 47 -2.82 9.35 -21.23
C TRP A 47 -2.71 9.16 -22.74
N GLN A 48 -2.74 7.89 -23.21
CA GLN A 48 -2.63 7.57 -24.64
C GLN A 48 -3.90 7.90 -25.43
N ASN A 49 -5.07 7.73 -24.83
CA ASN A 49 -6.39 7.94 -25.45
C ASN A 49 -7.25 8.84 -24.55
N PRO A 50 -7.01 10.15 -24.56
CA PRO A 50 -7.86 11.06 -23.82
C PRO A 50 -9.22 11.15 -24.52
N GLU A 51 -10.20 10.36 -24.05
CA GLU A 51 -11.60 10.57 -24.43
C GLU A 51 -12.01 11.98 -23.97
N PRO A 52 -12.90 12.67 -24.70
CA PRO A 52 -13.49 13.92 -24.20
C PRO A 52 -14.25 13.60 -22.92
N TYR A 53 -13.75 14.09 -21.81
CA TYR A 53 -14.25 13.83 -20.47
C TYR A 53 -15.69 14.32 -20.31
N ASP A 54 -16.60 13.43 -19.93
CA ASP A 54 -17.86 13.81 -19.30
C ASP A 54 -17.54 14.27 -17.85
N ILE A 55 -17.80 15.55 -17.59
CA ILE A 55 -17.49 16.22 -16.32
C ILE A 55 -18.18 15.54 -15.12
N THR A 56 -19.23 14.77 -15.35
CA THR A 56 -20.00 14.05 -14.32
C THR A 56 -19.31 12.78 -13.82
N GLU A 57 -18.47 12.11 -14.62
CA GLU A 57 -17.64 10.98 -14.18
C GLU A 57 -16.31 11.42 -13.55
N ALA A 58 -15.89 12.65 -13.79
CA ALA A 58 -14.59 13.18 -13.35
C ALA A 58 -14.42 13.26 -11.82
N PHE A 59 -15.50 13.24 -11.05
CA PHE A 59 -15.46 13.20 -9.59
C PHE A 59 -15.28 11.79 -9.01
N SER A 60 -15.32 10.75 -9.83
CA SER A 60 -15.21 9.36 -9.37
C SER A 60 -13.80 8.76 -9.44
N THR A 61 -12.88 9.39 -10.14
CA THR A 61 -11.49 8.92 -10.28
C THR A 61 -10.52 10.06 -10.08
N ASN A 62 -9.71 9.98 -9.02
CA ASN A 62 -8.51 10.76 -8.66
C ASN A 62 -8.09 11.87 -9.65
N ASN A 63 -8.74 13.03 -9.62
CA ASN A 63 -8.46 14.13 -10.54
C ASN A 63 -7.29 14.99 -10.10
N ILE A 64 -6.10 14.69 -10.61
CA ILE A 64 -5.16 15.74 -10.96
C ILE A 64 -5.51 16.15 -12.39
N ARG A 65 -6.01 17.37 -12.56
CA ARG A 65 -6.28 17.94 -13.89
C ARG A 65 -4.94 18.13 -14.60
N LEU A 66 -4.65 17.28 -15.57
CA LEU A 66 -3.46 17.42 -16.41
C LEU A 66 -3.77 18.52 -17.45
N GLU A 67 -3.52 19.78 -17.10
CA GLU A 67 -3.62 20.92 -18.02
C GLU A 67 -2.28 21.09 -18.74
N GLY A 68 -2.26 20.85 -20.05
CA GLY A 68 -1.10 21.09 -20.91
C GLY A 68 -1.32 20.58 -22.33
N PRO A 69 -0.60 21.10 -23.35
CA PRO A 69 -0.67 20.59 -24.70
C PRO A 69 -0.17 19.15 -24.71
N ARG A 70 -1.03 18.23 -25.16
CA ARG A 70 -0.71 16.81 -25.29
C ARG A 70 -0.03 16.55 -26.63
N PRO A 71 0.99 15.67 -26.68
CA PRO A 71 1.65 15.33 -27.92
C PRO A 71 0.72 14.54 -28.85
N GLU A 72 0.91 14.70 -30.17
CA GLU A 72 0.33 13.79 -31.14
C GLU A 72 0.77 12.34 -30.89
N LYS A 73 -0.14 11.40 -31.10
CA LYS A 73 0.06 9.97 -30.83
C LYS A 73 1.34 9.43 -31.47
N ILE A 74 2.35 9.12 -30.69
CA ILE A 74 3.46 8.30 -31.14
C ILE A 74 3.02 6.84 -31.03
N LYS A 75 2.56 6.25 -32.12
CA LYS A 75 2.32 4.81 -32.21
C LYS A 75 3.67 4.09 -32.21
N ASN A 76 4.05 3.49 -31.08
CA ASN A 76 5.19 2.58 -31.04
C ASN A 76 4.73 1.20 -31.58
N PRO A 77 5.25 0.73 -32.74
CA PRO A 77 4.73 -0.47 -33.40
C PRO A 77 5.06 -1.80 -32.69
N LEU A 78 5.87 -1.79 -31.61
CA LEU A 78 6.37 -3.02 -30.99
C LEU A 78 5.66 -3.43 -29.69
N THR A 79 4.82 -2.56 -29.08
CA THR A 79 4.00 -2.94 -27.92
C THR A 79 2.69 -2.16 -27.94
N GLN A 80 1.60 -2.87 -27.99
CA GLN A 80 0.25 -2.26 -27.97
C GLN A 80 -0.10 -1.63 -26.61
N THR A 81 0.65 -1.91 -25.53
CA THR A 81 0.48 -1.36 -24.20
C THR A 81 1.83 -1.05 -23.56
N GLY A 82 1.89 -0.02 -22.68
CA GLY A 82 3.07 0.25 -21.84
C GLY A 82 3.30 -0.81 -20.77
N LEU A 83 2.26 -1.59 -20.44
CA LEU A 83 2.32 -2.70 -19.48
C LEU A 83 3.08 -3.89 -20.07
N VAL A 84 4.23 -4.21 -19.47
CA VAL A 84 5.06 -5.36 -19.82
C VAL A 84 4.56 -6.63 -19.13
N ARG A 85 4.20 -6.51 -17.86
CA ARG A 85 3.69 -7.62 -17.05
C ARG A 85 2.87 -7.14 -15.88
N HIS A 86 1.74 -7.79 -15.65
CA HIS A 86 0.90 -7.52 -14.51
C HIS A 86 1.46 -8.20 -13.24
N TYR A 87 1.49 -7.48 -12.09
CA TYR A 87 2.06 -8.01 -10.84
C TYR A 87 1.36 -9.30 -10.37
N LYS A 88 0.07 -9.48 -10.66
CA LYS A 88 -0.68 -10.72 -10.34
C LYS A 88 -0.07 -11.96 -11.00
N GLU A 89 0.57 -11.83 -12.17
CA GLU A 89 1.23 -12.95 -12.88
C GLU A 89 2.55 -13.33 -12.23
N GLY A 90 3.21 -12.37 -11.56
CA GLY A 90 4.50 -12.53 -10.89
C GLY A 90 4.43 -12.78 -9.39
N ALA A 91 3.25 -12.62 -8.79
CA ALA A 91 3.05 -12.68 -7.34
C ALA A 91 3.41 -14.06 -6.77
N VAL A 92 4.60 -14.13 -6.17
CA VAL A 92 5.09 -15.28 -5.40
C VAL A 92 5.25 -14.81 -3.96
N MET A 93 4.34 -15.21 -3.08
CA MET A 93 4.35 -14.78 -1.69
C MET A 93 4.27 -15.97 -0.74
N GLY A 94 5.27 -16.03 0.15
CA GLY A 94 5.46 -17.05 1.16
C GLY A 94 6.84 -17.67 1.07
N PHE A 95 7.54 -17.86 2.21
CA PHE A 95 8.92 -18.38 2.21
C PHE A 95 9.02 -19.78 1.56
N VAL A 96 8.03 -20.61 1.76
CA VAL A 96 7.95 -21.96 1.17
C VAL A 96 7.56 -21.90 -0.32
N GLU A 97 6.65 -20.98 -0.69
CA GLU A 97 6.26 -20.75 -2.09
C GLU A 97 7.38 -20.11 -2.92
N VAL A 98 8.25 -19.30 -2.31
CA VAL A 98 9.43 -18.72 -2.97
C VAL A 98 10.40 -19.80 -3.41
N LEU A 99 10.64 -20.83 -2.58
CA LEU A 99 11.52 -21.95 -2.94
C LEU A 99 10.93 -22.79 -4.08
N ALA A 100 9.63 -23.06 -4.04
CA ALA A 100 8.95 -23.87 -5.08
C ALA A 100 8.84 -23.13 -6.43
N LYS A 101 8.83 -21.78 -6.43
CA LYS A 101 8.67 -20.94 -7.63
C LYS A 101 9.94 -20.18 -8.02
N ALA A 102 11.09 -20.53 -7.44
CA ALA A 102 12.38 -19.91 -7.76
C ALA A 102 12.72 -19.90 -9.26
N PRO A 103 12.46 -20.96 -10.07
CA PRO A 103 12.68 -20.92 -11.51
C PRO A 103 11.85 -19.88 -12.24
N LYS A 104 10.56 -19.71 -11.85
CA LYS A 104 9.67 -18.70 -12.46
C LYS A 104 10.13 -17.27 -12.10
N LEU A 105 10.57 -17.05 -10.87
CA LEU A 105 11.11 -15.76 -10.44
C LEU A 105 12.39 -15.39 -11.21
N LEU A 106 13.29 -16.35 -11.40
CA LEU A 106 14.52 -16.16 -12.20
C LEU A 106 14.19 -15.89 -13.67
N GLY A 107 13.20 -16.60 -14.22
CA GLY A 107 12.69 -16.38 -15.57
C GLY A 107 12.16 -14.94 -15.74
N ASN A 108 11.41 -14.44 -14.78
CA ASN A 108 10.90 -13.08 -14.78
C ASN A 108 12.04 -12.03 -14.71
N VAL A 109 13.05 -12.26 -13.88
CA VAL A 109 14.22 -11.37 -13.80
C VAL A 109 14.94 -11.32 -15.15
N ASN A 110 15.18 -12.47 -15.79
CA ASN A 110 15.86 -12.53 -17.09
C ASN A 110 15.03 -11.90 -18.21
N PHE A 111 13.72 -12.08 -18.19
CA PHE A 111 12.82 -11.42 -19.12
C PHE A 111 12.87 -9.90 -18.96
N CYS A 112 12.76 -9.39 -17.73
CA CYS A 112 12.84 -7.97 -17.42
C CYS A 112 14.16 -7.34 -17.89
N LYS A 113 15.29 -8.03 -17.65
CA LYS A 113 16.62 -7.58 -18.09
C LYS A 113 16.70 -7.44 -19.62
N LYS A 114 16.19 -8.42 -20.35
CA LYS A 114 16.16 -8.39 -21.82
C LYS A 114 15.28 -7.26 -22.34
N ASP A 115 14.15 -7.05 -21.68
CA ASP A 115 13.19 -6.02 -22.06
C ASP A 115 13.77 -4.61 -21.83
N ILE A 116 14.44 -4.37 -20.69
CA ILE A 116 15.15 -3.12 -20.41
C ILE A 116 16.23 -2.84 -21.47
N LEU A 117 17.05 -3.83 -21.81
CA LEU A 117 18.09 -3.66 -22.84
C LEU A 117 17.48 -3.32 -24.21
N SER A 118 16.44 -4.02 -24.61
CA SER A 118 15.80 -3.85 -25.92
C SER A 118 15.10 -2.48 -26.03
N TRP A 119 14.48 -2.01 -24.95
CA TRP A 119 13.75 -0.75 -24.94
C TRP A 119 14.64 0.47 -24.70
N ASN A 120 15.77 0.28 -24.03
CA ASN A 120 16.82 1.29 -23.77
C ASN A 120 16.26 2.55 -23.09
N PRO A 121 15.81 2.48 -21.83
CA PRO A 121 15.27 3.61 -21.09
C PRO A 121 16.33 4.62 -20.67
N ASP A 122 15.93 5.88 -20.42
CA ASP A 122 16.78 6.89 -19.79
C ASP A 122 16.95 6.62 -18.29
N VAL A 123 15.94 6.01 -17.65
CA VAL A 123 15.96 5.67 -16.23
C VAL A 123 15.15 4.41 -15.94
N VAL A 124 15.62 3.62 -14.97
CA VAL A 124 14.91 2.49 -14.38
C VAL A 124 14.46 2.89 -12.98
N ILE A 125 13.14 2.98 -12.74
CA ILE A 125 12.53 3.36 -11.48
C ILE A 125 11.99 2.11 -10.78
N LEU A 126 12.51 1.82 -9.60
CA LEU A 126 12.19 0.64 -8.81
C LEU A 126 11.32 1.04 -7.62
N ILE A 127 10.09 0.51 -7.53
CA ILE A 127 9.15 0.83 -6.44
C ILE A 127 9.10 -0.35 -5.47
N ASP A 128 9.57 -0.15 -4.22
CA ASP A 128 9.59 -1.18 -3.17
C ASP A 128 10.06 -2.56 -3.70
N TYR A 129 9.38 -3.67 -3.42
CA TYR A 129 9.58 -5.02 -3.96
C TYR A 129 11.06 -5.50 -3.98
N PRO A 130 11.76 -5.45 -2.84
CA PRO A 130 13.21 -5.56 -2.80
C PRO A 130 13.78 -6.90 -3.27
N GLY A 131 13.01 -7.99 -3.18
CA GLY A 131 13.45 -9.32 -3.61
C GLY A 131 13.75 -9.42 -5.11
N PHE A 132 13.00 -8.71 -5.92
CA PHE A 132 13.15 -8.62 -7.36
C PHE A 132 13.99 -7.39 -7.75
N ASN A 133 13.62 -6.24 -7.20
CA ASN A 133 14.17 -4.94 -7.60
C ASN A 133 15.67 -4.82 -7.37
N PHE A 134 16.27 -5.40 -6.31
CA PHE A 134 17.72 -5.41 -6.15
C PHE A 134 18.47 -6.19 -7.23
N LYS A 135 17.86 -7.21 -7.84
CA LYS A 135 18.48 -7.95 -8.96
C LYS A 135 18.44 -7.13 -10.25
N ILE A 136 17.40 -6.31 -10.40
CA ILE A 136 17.28 -5.39 -11.54
C ILE A 136 18.18 -4.17 -11.33
N ALA A 137 18.24 -3.60 -10.10
CA ALA A 137 19.15 -2.50 -9.79
C ALA A 137 20.60 -2.84 -10.13
N GLU A 138 21.10 -3.97 -9.63
CA GLU A 138 22.45 -4.45 -9.92
C GLU A 138 22.71 -4.60 -11.43
N PHE A 139 21.74 -5.17 -12.14
CA PHE A 139 21.86 -5.36 -13.58
C PHE A 139 21.83 -4.02 -14.34
N ALA A 140 20.86 -3.16 -14.05
CA ALA A 140 20.67 -1.90 -14.74
C ALA A 140 21.87 -0.96 -14.53
N HIS A 141 22.38 -0.87 -13.30
CA HIS A 141 23.58 -0.12 -12.97
C HIS A 141 24.80 -0.62 -13.76
N LYS A 142 25.05 -1.95 -13.76
CA LYS A 142 26.18 -2.55 -14.52
C LYS A 142 26.03 -2.39 -16.04
N ALA A 143 24.81 -2.23 -16.54
CA ALA A 143 24.53 -1.96 -17.96
C ALA A 143 24.58 -0.46 -18.31
N GLY A 144 24.84 0.43 -17.34
CA GLY A 144 25.00 1.86 -17.55
C GLY A 144 23.70 2.66 -17.52
N PHE A 145 22.58 2.06 -17.11
CA PHE A 145 21.32 2.78 -16.93
C PHE A 145 21.31 3.54 -15.61
N LYS A 146 20.63 4.69 -15.57
CA LYS A 146 20.28 5.38 -14.33
C LYS A 146 19.27 4.55 -13.53
N VAL A 147 19.51 4.38 -12.23
CA VAL A 147 18.67 3.59 -11.33
C VAL A 147 18.14 4.47 -10.21
N PHE A 148 16.83 4.69 -10.18
CA PHE A 148 16.14 5.36 -9.10
C PHE A 148 15.37 4.35 -8.27
N TYR A 149 15.45 4.45 -6.94
CA TYR A 149 14.70 3.60 -6.03
C TYR A 149 13.69 4.44 -5.27
N TYR A 150 12.42 4.22 -5.53
CA TYR A 150 11.30 4.91 -4.89
C TYR A 150 10.62 4.00 -3.87
N ILE A 151 10.29 4.53 -2.70
CA ILE A 151 9.85 3.77 -1.53
C ILE A 151 10.95 2.80 -1.12
N ALA A 152 11.91 3.32 -0.36
CA ALA A 152 13.08 2.59 0.08
C ALA A 152 12.70 1.24 0.72
N PRO A 153 13.46 0.18 0.43
CA PRO A 153 13.23 -1.09 1.11
C PRO A 153 13.45 -0.92 2.61
N LYS A 154 12.61 -1.57 3.42
CA LYS A 154 12.60 -1.46 4.90
C LYS A 154 13.88 -2.08 5.53
N VAL A 155 15.05 -1.60 5.11
CA VAL A 155 16.36 -2.07 5.59
C VAL A 155 16.59 -1.74 7.06
N TRP A 156 15.93 -0.71 7.58
CA TRP A 156 15.90 -0.34 8.98
C TRP A 156 15.15 -1.35 9.87
N ALA A 157 14.22 -2.11 9.31
CA ALA A 157 13.49 -3.15 10.03
C ALA A 157 14.15 -4.53 9.91
N SER A 158 14.77 -4.84 8.76
CA SER A 158 15.39 -6.15 8.54
C SER A 158 16.37 -6.13 7.37
N ARG A 159 17.32 -7.08 7.37
CA ARG A 159 18.29 -7.27 6.27
C ARG A 159 19.12 -6.01 5.98
N GLU A 160 19.65 -5.39 7.02
CA GLU A 160 20.46 -4.17 6.96
C GLU A 160 21.64 -4.28 5.97
N ASN A 161 22.17 -5.48 5.72
CA ASN A 161 23.22 -5.74 4.74
C ASN A 161 22.85 -5.31 3.29
N ARG A 162 21.56 -5.10 3.01
CA ARG A 162 21.09 -4.56 1.71
C ARG A 162 21.46 -3.09 1.49
N ILE A 163 21.87 -2.38 2.53
CA ILE A 163 22.38 -1.01 2.44
C ILE A 163 23.55 -0.91 1.45
N ASN A 164 24.45 -1.89 1.45
CA ASN A 164 25.57 -1.90 0.51
C ASN A 164 25.09 -1.93 -0.95
N LYS A 165 23.99 -2.65 -1.23
CA LYS A 165 23.40 -2.68 -2.57
C LYS A 165 22.73 -1.37 -2.96
N LEU A 166 22.16 -0.64 -2.01
CA LEU A 166 21.64 0.72 -2.26
C LEU A 166 22.78 1.66 -2.62
N LYS A 167 23.89 1.63 -1.86
CA LYS A 167 25.07 2.45 -2.14
C LYS A 167 25.73 2.15 -3.49
N GLU A 168 25.75 0.90 -3.87
CA GLU A 168 26.49 0.44 -5.05
C GLU A 168 25.68 0.55 -6.34
N TYR A 169 24.34 0.33 -6.29
CA TYR A 169 23.54 0.13 -7.51
C TYR A 169 22.40 1.16 -7.68
N VAL A 170 22.23 2.10 -6.77
CA VAL A 170 21.14 3.09 -6.84
C VAL A 170 21.71 4.50 -6.94
N ASP A 171 21.44 5.19 -8.03
CA ASP A 171 21.90 6.56 -8.24
C ASP A 171 21.15 7.56 -7.38
N LYS A 172 19.81 7.37 -7.20
CA LYS A 172 18.97 8.23 -6.33
C LYS A 172 17.98 7.39 -5.55
N LEU A 173 17.95 7.63 -4.23
CA LEU A 173 17.03 6.99 -3.30
C LEU A 173 15.94 7.97 -2.89
N PHE A 174 14.68 7.62 -3.12
CA PHE A 174 13.50 8.40 -2.70
C PHE A 174 12.83 7.72 -1.53
N ILE A 175 12.95 8.32 -0.36
CA ILE A 175 12.36 7.81 0.89
C ILE A 175 10.99 8.42 1.14
N VAL A 176 10.15 7.74 1.93
CA VAL A 176 8.75 8.14 2.15
C VAL A 176 8.37 8.31 3.62
N PHE A 177 9.23 7.90 4.55
CA PHE A 177 8.97 8.07 5.98
C PHE A 177 9.96 9.05 6.62
N PRO A 178 9.49 9.96 7.50
CA PRO A 178 10.35 10.98 8.11
C PRO A 178 11.47 10.37 8.99
N PHE A 179 11.23 9.24 9.65
CA PHE A 179 12.25 8.55 10.46
C PHE A 179 13.36 7.89 9.63
N GLU A 180 13.14 7.67 8.32
CA GLU A 180 14.16 7.15 7.42
C GLU A 180 15.29 8.15 7.18
N LYS A 181 15.05 9.45 7.35
CA LYS A 181 16.06 10.49 7.20
C LYS A 181 17.25 10.24 8.12
N GLU A 182 17.00 10.22 9.44
CA GLU A 182 18.04 9.95 10.44
C GLU A 182 18.75 8.61 10.19
N TYR A 183 17.98 7.59 9.80
CA TYR A 183 18.53 6.27 9.52
C TYR A 183 19.53 6.30 8.35
N PHE A 184 19.17 6.92 7.21
CA PHE A 184 20.04 6.98 6.04
C PHE A 184 21.18 7.99 6.21
N ASP A 185 20.99 9.09 6.95
CA ASP A 185 22.07 10.01 7.35
C ASP A 185 23.15 9.26 8.14
N ASN A 186 22.76 8.48 9.15
CA ASN A 186 23.68 7.66 9.95
C ASN A 186 24.40 6.57 9.14
N LYS A 187 23.90 6.22 7.96
CA LYS A 187 24.52 5.25 7.04
C LYS A 187 25.31 5.91 5.91
N GLY A 188 25.33 7.24 5.82
CA GLY A 188 25.99 7.98 4.74
C GLY A 188 25.42 7.62 3.37
N ILE A 189 24.08 7.62 3.25
CA ILE A 189 23.36 7.43 1.99
C ILE A 189 22.59 8.70 1.69
N ASP A 190 22.82 9.28 0.54
CA ASP A 190 22.06 10.41 0.05
C ASP A 190 20.66 9.96 -0.34
N TYR A 191 19.66 10.76 0.04
CA TYR A 191 18.27 10.50 -0.27
C TYR A 191 17.51 11.77 -0.62
N ILE A 192 16.35 11.59 -1.24
CA ILE A 192 15.39 12.64 -1.51
C ILE A 192 14.10 12.31 -0.76
N TYR A 193 13.62 13.24 0.07
CA TYR A 193 12.33 13.16 0.76
C TYR A 193 11.40 14.27 0.27
N ARG A 194 10.20 13.92 -0.15
CA ARG A 194 9.17 14.86 -0.65
C ARG A 194 7.79 14.60 -0.05
N GLY A 195 7.71 13.96 1.13
CA GLY A 195 6.47 13.55 1.76
C GLY A 195 6.11 12.09 1.49
N ASN A 196 4.94 11.69 1.92
CA ASN A 196 4.48 10.30 1.80
C ASN A 196 3.35 10.18 0.76
N PRO A 197 3.50 9.37 -0.28
CA PRO A 197 2.50 9.22 -1.35
C PRO A 197 1.18 8.61 -0.90
N LEU A 198 1.13 8.01 0.30
CA LEU A 198 -0.12 7.50 0.87
C LEU A 198 -1.09 8.63 1.24
N VAL A 199 -0.55 9.81 1.61
CA VAL A 199 -1.37 11.01 1.85
C VAL A 199 -2.13 11.37 0.57
N ASP A 200 -1.44 11.41 -0.57
CA ASP A 200 -2.08 11.64 -1.88
C ASP A 200 -3.16 10.61 -2.16
N ALA A 201 -2.83 9.32 -1.96
CA ALA A 201 -3.74 8.21 -2.23
C ALA A 201 -5.02 8.25 -1.39
N VAL A 202 -4.94 8.77 -0.16
CA VAL A 202 -6.11 8.94 0.73
C VAL A 202 -6.86 10.21 0.36
N ASP A 203 -6.18 11.36 0.27
CA ASP A 203 -6.81 12.67 0.07
C ASP A 203 -7.51 12.79 -1.28
N THR A 204 -7.05 12.05 -2.31
CA THR A 204 -7.68 12.01 -3.64
C THR A 204 -8.57 10.79 -3.86
N SER A 205 -8.80 9.98 -2.84
CA SER A 205 -9.61 8.77 -2.98
C SER A 205 -11.11 9.09 -3.09
N LYS A 206 -11.85 8.27 -3.82
CA LYS A 206 -13.32 8.35 -3.85
C LYS A 206 -13.91 8.32 -2.45
N ALA A 207 -13.39 7.47 -1.58
CA ALA A 207 -13.85 7.33 -0.21
C ALA A 207 -13.80 8.65 0.57
N MET A 208 -12.84 9.55 0.29
CA MET A 208 -12.74 10.83 0.99
C MET A 208 -13.96 11.72 0.75
N TYR A 209 -14.54 11.69 -0.45
CA TYR A 209 -15.62 12.56 -0.89
C TYR A 209 -17.00 11.89 -0.87
N GLU A 210 -17.06 10.55 -0.87
CA GLU A 210 -18.30 9.80 -0.80
C GLU A 210 -18.97 9.95 0.58
N SER A 211 -20.27 10.20 0.63
CA SER A 211 -21.02 10.21 1.88
C SER A 211 -21.15 8.78 2.44
N ARG A 212 -21.46 8.68 3.75
CA ARG A 212 -21.74 7.37 4.37
C ARG A 212 -22.96 6.71 3.74
N GLU A 213 -23.98 7.49 3.46
CA GLU A 213 -25.23 7.05 2.86
C GLU A 213 -24.99 6.47 1.48
N ASP A 214 -24.24 7.16 0.63
CA ASP A 214 -23.90 6.69 -0.72
C ASP A 214 -23.07 5.40 -0.68
N PHE A 215 -22.14 5.31 0.26
CA PHE A 215 -21.36 4.08 0.47
C PHE A 215 -22.24 2.90 0.86
N LEU A 216 -23.16 3.09 1.83
CA LEU A 216 -24.05 2.03 2.29
C LEU A 216 -24.99 1.58 1.16
N GLU A 217 -25.58 2.53 0.42
CA GLU A 217 -26.48 2.24 -0.70
C GLU A 217 -25.73 1.49 -1.82
N ARG A 218 -24.60 2.00 -2.26
CA ARG A 218 -23.79 1.41 -3.35
C ARG A 218 -23.32 0.00 -3.02
N CYS A 219 -23.01 -0.26 -1.76
CA CYS A 219 -22.56 -1.58 -1.31
C CYS A 219 -23.71 -2.47 -0.82
N ASN A 220 -24.97 -2.02 -0.95
CA ASN A 220 -26.17 -2.72 -0.46
C ASN A 220 -26.04 -3.16 1.02
N LEU A 221 -25.59 -2.23 1.85
CA LEU A 221 -25.37 -2.43 3.28
C LEU A 221 -26.55 -1.87 4.09
N GLU A 222 -26.88 -2.53 5.19
CA GLU A 222 -27.85 -2.04 6.15
C GLU A 222 -27.32 -0.78 6.85
N LYS A 223 -28.24 0.14 7.17
CA LYS A 223 -27.92 1.30 7.99
C LYS A 223 -27.56 0.85 9.40
N GLY A 224 -26.58 1.49 10.02
CA GLY A 224 -26.13 1.18 11.36
C GLY A 224 -24.62 1.34 11.52
N PRO A 225 -24.11 1.27 12.76
CA PRO A 225 -22.69 1.35 13.02
C PRO A 225 -21.97 0.10 12.50
N HIS A 226 -20.71 0.27 12.09
CA HIS A 226 -19.90 -0.88 11.70
C HIS A 226 -18.46 -0.80 12.20
N ILE A 227 -17.85 -1.95 12.33
CA ILE A 227 -16.45 -2.14 12.69
C ILE A 227 -15.73 -2.66 11.46
N ALA A 228 -14.62 -2.00 11.10
CA ALA A 228 -13.76 -2.42 10.01
C ALA A 228 -12.83 -3.56 10.44
N LEU A 229 -12.78 -4.63 9.67
CA LEU A 229 -11.91 -5.78 9.91
C LEU A 229 -10.97 -6.00 8.73
N LEU A 230 -9.68 -5.72 8.93
CA LEU A 230 -8.65 -5.83 7.92
C LEU A 230 -7.73 -7.01 8.24
N ALA A 231 -8.00 -8.16 7.65
CA ALA A 231 -7.31 -9.43 7.95
C ALA A 231 -5.89 -9.54 7.34
N GLY A 232 -5.47 -8.54 6.56
CA GLY A 232 -4.21 -8.54 5.82
C GLY A 232 -4.39 -8.83 4.34
N SER A 233 -3.29 -8.72 3.58
CA SER A 233 -3.28 -8.89 2.12
C SER A 233 -2.78 -10.25 1.66
N ARG A 234 -2.10 -11.00 2.52
CA ARG A 234 -1.49 -12.29 2.19
C ARG A 234 -2.33 -13.44 2.71
N LYS A 235 -2.39 -14.53 1.94
CA LYS A 235 -3.15 -15.74 2.33
C LYS A 235 -2.79 -16.24 3.73
N GLY A 236 -1.50 -16.21 4.09
CA GLY A 236 -1.03 -16.63 5.41
C GLY A 236 -1.47 -15.71 6.55
N GLU A 237 -1.59 -14.41 6.30
CA GLU A 237 -2.12 -13.42 7.24
C GLU A 237 -3.62 -13.64 7.44
N ILE A 238 -4.38 -13.69 6.36
CA ILE A 238 -5.83 -13.93 6.37
C ILE A 238 -6.18 -15.22 7.12
N ASN A 239 -5.47 -16.32 6.82
CA ASN A 239 -5.73 -17.60 7.47
C ASN A 239 -5.55 -17.58 9.00
N LYS A 240 -4.70 -16.70 9.51
CA LYS A 240 -4.43 -16.57 10.93
C LYS A 240 -5.31 -15.53 11.60
N MET A 241 -5.59 -14.42 10.92
CA MET A 241 -6.40 -13.35 11.46
C MET A 241 -7.89 -13.66 11.41
N MET A 242 -8.40 -14.25 10.33
CA MET A 242 -9.82 -14.50 10.17
C MET A 242 -10.48 -15.27 11.33
N PRO A 243 -9.90 -16.36 11.88
CA PRO A 243 -10.49 -17.04 13.03
C PRO A 243 -10.65 -16.12 14.25
N VAL A 244 -9.66 -15.29 14.52
CA VAL A 244 -9.69 -14.34 15.64
C VAL A 244 -10.71 -13.22 15.39
N LEU A 245 -10.79 -12.71 14.16
CA LEU A 245 -11.73 -11.65 13.78
C LEU A 245 -13.19 -12.11 13.77
N THR A 246 -13.45 -13.35 13.31
CA THR A 246 -14.80 -13.92 13.35
C THR A 246 -15.26 -14.21 14.77
N GLU A 247 -14.39 -14.70 15.64
CA GLU A 247 -14.65 -14.89 17.05
C GLU A 247 -14.91 -13.55 17.78
N LEU A 248 -14.12 -12.52 17.48
CA LEU A 248 -14.35 -11.16 17.97
C LEU A 248 -15.74 -10.64 17.57
N ALA A 249 -16.05 -10.76 16.27
CA ALA A 249 -17.36 -10.31 15.77
C ALA A 249 -18.53 -11.04 16.44
N ALA A 250 -18.42 -12.38 16.64
CA ALA A 250 -19.42 -13.16 17.33
C ALA A 250 -19.59 -12.75 18.81
N LYS A 251 -18.49 -12.52 19.53
CA LYS A 251 -18.52 -12.05 20.93
C LYS A 251 -19.17 -10.67 21.04
N LEU A 252 -18.79 -9.72 20.21
CA LEU A 252 -19.40 -8.40 20.17
C LEU A 252 -20.88 -8.48 19.81
N HIS A 253 -21.25 -9.18 18.74
CA HIS A 253 -22.63 -9.30 18.31
C HIS A 253 -23.55 -9.98 19.36
N SER A 254 -23.00 -10.86 20.19
CA SER A 254 -23.76 -11.48 21.31
C SER A 254 -23.98 -10.54 22.51
N THR A 255 -23.35 -9.37 22.52
CA THR A 255 -23.49 -8.35 23.56
C THR A 255 -24.58 -7.38 23.14
N ALA A 256 -25.51 -7.05 24.02
CA ALA A 256 -26.70 -6.23 23.69
C ALA A 256 -26.34 -4.87 23.07
N GLU A 257 -25.31 -4.21 23.59
CA GLU A 257 -24.82 -2.89 23.12
C GLU A 257 -24.26 -2.93 21.68
N TYR A 258 -23.88 -4.10 21.18
CA TYR A 258 -23.24 -4.28 19.88
C TYR A 258 -24.04 -5.18 18.91
N SER A 259 -25.27 -5.58 19.30
CA SER A 259 -26.11 -6.46 18.48
C SER A 259 -26.46 -5.91 17.11
N ASP A 260 -26.55 -4.58 16.99
CA ASP A 260 -26.88 -3.86 15.76
C ASP A 260 -25.64 -3.51 14.91
N TYR A 261 -24.44 -3.76 15.45
CA TYR A 261 -23.21 -3.51 14.71
C TYR A 261 -23.01 -4.50 13.58
N LYS A 262 -22.57 -4.00 12.43
CA LYS A 262 -22.11 -4.82 11.30
C LYS A 262 -20.58 -4.86 11.27
N PHE A 263 -20.04 -5.96 10.80
CA PHE A 263 -18.60 -6.15 10.70
C PHE A 263 -18.22 -6.25 9.23
N LEU A 264 -17.47 -5.27 8.75
CA LEU A 264 -17.10 -5.20 7.34
C LEU A 264 -15.65 -5.64 7.16
N ILE A 265 -15.45 -6.74 6.43
CA ILE A 265 -14.13 -7.25 6.11
C ILE A 265 -13.67 -6.67 4.79
N ALA A 266 -12.53 -5.99 4.81
CA ALA A 266 -11.89 -5.50 3.60
C ALA A 266 -11.18 -6.65 2.86
N GLY A 267 -11.74 -7.08 1.73
CA GLY A 267 -11.17 -8.10 0.85
C GLY A 267 -9.96 -7.56 0.09
N ALA A 268 -8.80 -8.21 0.24
CA ALA A 268 -7.58 -7.77 -0.42
C ALA A 268 -7.66 -7.97 -1.95
N PRO A 269 -7.16 -7.02 -2.78
CA PRO A 269 -7.29 -7.07 -4.25
C PRO A 269 -6.67 -8.32 -4.90
N SER A 270 -5.68 -8.92 -4.25
CA SER A 270 -5.00 -10.14 -4.73
C SER A 270 -5.67 -11.44 -4.27
N ARG A 271 -6.83 -11.36 -3.62
CA ARG A 271 -7.54 -12.50 -3.02
C ARG A 271 -8.92 -12.69 -3.64
N THR A 272 -9.55 -13.79 -3.28
CA THR A 272 -10.90 -14.12 -3.74
C THR A 272 -11.83 -14.35 -2.55
N MET A 273 -13.13 -14.31 -2.77
CA MET A 273 -14.15 -14.57 -1.74
C MET A 273 -13.90 -15.89 -1.00
N LYS A 274 -13.46 -16.94 -1.70
CA LYS A 274 -13.14 -18.27 -1.12
C LYS A 274 -12.07 -18.22 -0.02
N ASP A 275 -11.16 -17.24 -0.06
CA ASP A 275 -10.12 -17.08 0.97
C ASP A 275 -10.72 -16.63 2.31
N TYR A 276 -11.89 -15.99 2.31
CA TYR A 276 -12.61 -15.48 3.47
C TYR A 276 -13.78 -16.39 3.88
N GLU A 277 -14.64 -16.79 2.94
CA GLU A 277 -15.86 -17.56 3.20
C GLU A 277 -15.64 -18.87 3.97
N ARG A 278 -14.51 -19.54 3.75
CA ARG A 278 -14.15 -20.76 4.49
C ARG A 278 -14.00 -20.54 6.01
N HIS A 279 -13.93 -19.30 6.46
CA HIS A 279 -13.87 -18.91 7.87
C HIS A 279 -15.22 -18.41 8.39
N LEU A 280 -16.22 -18.28 7.53
CA LEU A 280 -17.54 -17.78 7.88
C LEU A 280 -18.57 -18.91 7.93
N THR A 281 -19.30 -19.00 9.02
CA THR A 281 -20.51 -19.82 9.13
C THR A 281 -21.71 -19.04 8.58
N ASP A 282 -22.84 -19.69 8.37
CA ASP A 282 -24.07 -19.02 7.94
C ASP A 282 -24.58 -18.05 9.00
N GLU A 283 -24.31 -18.28 10.27
CA GLU A 283 -24.60 -17.32 11.36
C GLU A 283 -23.74 -16.07 11.22
N HIS A 284 -22.43 -16.22 10.98
CA HIS A 284 -21.53 -15.08 10.76
C HIS A 284 -21.99 -14.18 9.61
N LYS A 285 -22.51 -14.74 8.52
CA LYS A 285 -22.96 -13.98 7.34
C LYS A 285 -24.16 -13.06 7.60
N LYS A 286 -24.84 -13.19 8.74
CA LYS A 286 -25.94 -12.29 9.12
C LYS A 286 -25.44 -10.90 9.55
N TYR A 287 -24.20 -10.82 10.04
CA TYR A 287 -23.61 -9.59 10.56
C TYR A 287 -22.20 -9.29 10.07
N ILE A 288 -21.55 -10.23 9.36
CA ILE A 288 -20.23 -10.04 8.73
C ILE A 288 -20.39 -10.01 7.21
N THR A 289 -19.90 -8.95 6.57
CA THR A 289 -19.87 -8.80 5.11
C THR A 289 -18.44 -8.62 4.62
N VAL A 290 -18.06 -9.31 3.53
CA VAL A 290 -16.76 -9.15 2.86
C VAL A 290 -16.95 -8.31 1.61
N LEU A 291 -16.22 -7.20 1.49
CA LEU A 291 -16.27 -6.30 0.34
C LEU A 291 -14.87 -6.17 -0.29
N PHE A 292 -14.81 -6.24 -1.61
CA PHE A 292 -13.59 -6.05 -2.38
C PHE A 292 -13.59 -4.67 -3.05
N GLY A 293 -12.40 -4.05 -3.10
CA GLY A 293 -12.25 -2.71 -3.68
C GLY A 293 -12.70 -1.56 -2.76
N GLU A 294 -13.23 -1.86 -1.57
CA GLU A 294 -13.87 -0.90 -0.69
C GLU A 294 -13.08 -0.61 0.61
N THR A 295 -11.80 -0.99 0.66
CA THR A 295 -11.00 -0.88 1.90
C THR A 295 -11.06 0.52 2.52
N GLN A 296 -10.88 1.55 1.72
CA GLN A 296 -10.86 2.94 2.21
C GLN A 296 -12.24 3.42 2.66
N ALA A 297 -13.29 3.08 1.93
CA ALA A 297 -14.67 3.42 2.32
C ALA A 297 -15.09 2.69 3.60
N ILE A 298 -14.72 1.41 3.76
CA ILE A 298 -14.93 0.65 4.99
C ILE A 298 -14.23 1.34 6.17
N ILE A 299 -12.95 1.70 6.02
CA ILE A 299 -12.17 2.36 7.08
C ILE A 299 -12.81 3.70 7.44
N LYS A 300 -13.04 4.58 6.46
CA LYS A 300 -13.55 5.94 6.67
C LYS A 300 -14.85 5.96 7.46
N ASN A 301 -15.75 5.02 7.18
CA ASN A 301 -17.10 5.01 7.73
C ASN A 301 -17.24 4.15 9.00
N ALA A 302 -16.14 3.52 9.49
CA ALA A 302 -16.18 2.65 10.67
C ALA A 302 -16.09 3.42 11.98
N GLU A 303 -16.78 2.92 13.03
CA GLU A 303 -16.66 3.42 14.40
C GLU A 303 -15.29 3.08 15.02
N ALA A 304 -14.76 1.91 14.68
CA ALA A 304 -13.43 1.45 15.04
C ALA A 304 -12.92 0.43 14.00
N ALA A 305 -11.62 0.22 13.96
CA ALA A 305 -10.98 -0.72 13.04
C ALA A 305 -10.05 -1.70 13.77
N VAL A 306 -10.11 -2.96 13.36
CA VAL A 306 -9.08 -3.97 13.70
C VAL A 306 -8.25 -4.22 12.46
N VAL A 307 -6.97 -3.87 12.52
CA VAL A 307 -6.11 -3.78 11.34
C VAL A 307 -4.91 -4.72 11.47
N ASN A 308 -4.71 -5.60 10.50
CA ASN A 308 -3.45 -6.35 10.41
C ASN A 308 -2.29 -5.40 10.08
N SER A 309 -1.16 -5.56 10.79
CA SER A 309 -0.01 -4.66 10.63
C SER A 309 0.47 -4.54 9.18
N GLY A 310 0.53 -3.32 8.66
CA GLY A 310 0.93 -3.01 7.28
C GLY A 310 0.62 -1.57 6.92
N THR A 311 0.58 -1.27 5.63
CA THR A 311 0.24 0.06 5.10
C THR A 311 -1.19 0.48 5.49
N ALA A 312 -2.11 -0.48 5.59
CA ALA A 312 -3.50 -0.22 5.98
C ALA A 312 -3.64 0.45 7.36
N SER A 313 -2.74 0.18 8.32
CA SER A 313 -2.75 0.87 9.61
C SER A 313 -2.47 2.37 9.47
N LEU A 314 -1.68 2.77 8.49
CA LEU A 314 -1.43 4.17 8.21
C LEU A 314 -2.57 4.83 7.42
N GLU A 315 -3.22 4.09 6.51
CA GLU A 315 -4.46 4.54 5.86
C GLU A 315 -5.55 4.80 6.90
N THR A 316 -5.69 3.92 7.89
CA THR A 316 -6.66 4.07 8.99
C THR A 316 -6.39 5.34 9.82
N VAL A 317 -5.11 5.67 10.08
CA VAL A 317 -4.72 6.95 10.68
C VAL A 317 -5.17 8.13 9.82
N LEU A 318 -4.91 8.08 8.51
CA LEU A 318 -5.22 9.18 7.58
C LEU A 318 -6.72 9.42 7.41
N PHE A 319 -7.54 8.40 7.60
CA PHE A 319 -9.02 8.53 7.66
C PHE A 319 -9.55 8.90 9.06
N ASN A 320 -8.69 9.12 10.05
CA ASN A 320 -9.07 9.41 11.44
C ASN A 320 -9.97 8.33 12.08
N THR A 321 -9.83 7.07 11.69
CA THR A 321 -10.60 5.98 12.27
C THR A 321 -9.81 5.36 13.42
N PRO A 322 -10.35 5.32 14.64
CA PRO A 322 -9.69 4.68 15.78
C PRO A 322 -9.41 3.21 15.51
N GLN A 323 -8.22 2.74 15.87
CA GLN A 323 -7.82 1.38 15.54
C GLN A 323 -7.05 0.66 16.64
N VAL A 324 -7.12 -0.66 16.58
CA VAL A 324 -6.17 -1.58 17.20
C VAL A 324 -5.48 -2.39 16.11
N VAL A 325 -4.17 -2.55 16.23
CA VAL A 325 -3.40 -3.37 15.29
C VAL A 325 -3.21 -4.76 15.86
N GLY A 326 -3.61 -5.78 15.07
CA GLY A 326 -3.35 -7.19 15.35
C GLY A 326 -2.31 -7.76 14.39
N TYR A 327 -1.42 -8.61 14.89
CA TYR A 327 -0.46 -9.30 14.02
C TYR A 327 -0.16 -10.71 14.50
N ILE A 328 -0.49 -11.70 13.68
CA ILE A 328 -0.20 -13.10 13.93
C ILE A 328 0.63 -13.66 12.77
N THR A 329 1.81 -14.14 13.05
CA THR A 329 2.66 -14.80 12.06
C THR A 329 3.03 -16.22 12.49
N ASN A 330 3.82 -16.92 11.69
CA ASN A 330 4.33 -18.23 12.07
C ASN A 330 5.22 -18.09 13.32
N PRO A 331 5.07 -18.92 14.38
CA PRO A 331 5.84 -18.82 15.61
C PRO A 331 7.36 -18.85 15.40
N ILE A 332 7.85 -19.67 14.47
CA ILE A 332 9.27 -19.74 14.13
C ILE A 332 9.73 -18.43 13.47
N THR A 333 8.93 -17.91 12.53
CA THR A 333 9.21 -16.61 11.88
C THR A 333 9.23 -15.48 12.90
N TYR A 334 8.28 -15.47 13.85
CA TYR A 334 8.23 -14.49 14.94
C TYR A 334 9.47 -14.56 15.84
N MET A 335 9.85 -15.77 16.25
CA MET A 335 11.01 -15.99 17.12
C MET A 335 12.31 -15.50 16.47
N ILE A 336 12.46 -15.72 15.17
CA ILE A 336 13.58 -15.22 14.37
C ILE A 336 13.49 -13.68 14.25
N ALA A 337 12.32 -13.17 13.88
CA ALA A 337 12.10 -11.73 13.72
C ALA A 337 12.38 -10.97 15.03
N LYS A 338 11.89 -11.45 16.17
CA LYS A 338 12.11 -10.84 17.49
C LYS A 338 13.60 -10.70 17.85
N ARG A 339 14.47 -11.57 17.32
CA ARG A 339 15.93 -11.49 17.55
C ARG A 339 16.66 -10.55 16.60
N ILE A 340 16.12 -10.37 15.39
CA ILE A 340 16.77 -9.62 14.30
C ILE A 340 16.24 -8.19 14.22
N VAL A 341 14.94 -8.01 14.47
CA VAL A 341 14.23 -6.74 14.33
C VAL A 341 14.42 -5.90 15.58
N LYS A 342 15.09 -4.77 15.43
CA LYS A 342 15.41 -3.83 16.53
C LYS A 342 14.44 -2.64 16.60
N ILE A 343 13.22 -2.77 16.07
CA ILE A 343 12.23 -1.70 16.11
C ILE A 343 11.36 -1.80 17.35
N LYS A 344 11.00 -0.63 17.90
CA LYS A 344 10.16 -0.51 19.09
C LYS A 344 8.70 -0.83 18.82
N PHE A 345 8.21 -0.55 17.62
CA PHE A 345 6.84 -0.72 17.16
C PHE A 345 6.80 -1.47 15.84
N ILE A 346 5.70 -2.19 15.55
CA ILE A 346 5.50 -2.87 14.28
C ILE A 346 4.67 -2.04 13.28
N SER A 347 3.91 -1.06 13.77
CA SER A 347 3.05 -0.20 12.97
C SER A 347 3.76 1.08 12.55
N LEU A 348 3.56 1.48 11.30
CA LEU A 348 4.20 2.66 10.74
C LEU A 348 3.81 3.95 11.49
N GLY A 349 2.54 4.11 11.88
CA GLY A 349 2.09 5.27 12.63
C GLY A 349 2.84 5.45 13.95
N ASN A 350 2.96 4.39 14.75
CA ASN A 350 3.71 4.41 16.01
C ASN A 350 5.20 4.69 15.81
N LEU A 351 5.79 4.16 14.71
CA LEU A 351 7.20 4.43 14.34
C LEU A 351 7.42 5.89 13.94
N ILE A 352 6.49 6.49 13.19
CA ILE A 352 6.61 7.87 12.67
C ILE A 352 6.76 8.87 13.81
N ILE A 353 5.96 8.74 14.87
CA ILE A 353 6.02 9.66 16.03
C ILE A 353 6.79 9.07 17.22
N ASN A 354 7.38 7.88 17.05
CA ASN A 354 8.10 7.14 18.10
C ASN A 354 7.32 7.02 19.42
N LYS A 355 5.99 6.86 19.31
CA LYS A 355 5.06 6.79 20.44
C LYS A 355 3.98 5.74 20.16
N LEU A 356 3.44 5.12 21.22
CA LEU A 356 2.28 4.24 21.12
C LEU A 356 1.01 5.08 20.94
N ALA A 357 0.69 5.46 19.70
CA ALA A 357 -0.54 6.18 19.35
C ALA A 357 -1.76 5.27 19.41
N PHE A 358 -1.60 4.02 19.01
CA PHE A 358 -2.61 2.97 19.05
C PHE A 358 -1.98 1.63 19.40
N LYS A 359 -2.75 0.77 20.04
CA LYS A 359 -2.29 -0.50 20.59
C LYS A 359 -1.91 -1.50 19.51
N GLU A 360 -0.83 -2.24 19.76
CA GLU A 360 -0.35 -3.34 18.93
C GLU A 360 -0.45 -4.65 19.71
N LEU A 361 -1.29 -5.57 19.25
CA LEU A 361 -1.46 -6.89 19.82
C LEU A 361 -0.74 -7.92 18.93
N ILE A 362 0.29 -8.57 19.47
CA ILE A 362 1.20 -9.40 18.67
C ILE A 362 1.14 -10.85 19.14
N GLN A 363 0.99 -11.79 18.21
CA GLN A 363 0.97 -13.23 18.46
C GLN A 363 -0.11 -13.61 19.48
N ASN A 364 0.27 -14.15 20.64
CA ASN A 364 -0.66 -14.62 21.68
C ASN A 364 -1.49 -13.48 22.31
N GLU A 365 -0.98 -12.25 22.27
CA GLU A 365 -1.74 -11.07 22.71
C GLU A 365 -2.86 -10.71 21.71
N CYS A 366 -2.72 -11.10 20.44
CA CYS A 366 -3.73 -10.92 19.40
C CYS A 366 -4.76 -12.05 19.47
N ASN A 367 -5.68 -11.95 20.40
CA ASN A 367 -6.80 -12.87 20.58
C ASN A 367 -8.13 -12.09 20.65
N SER A 368 -9.25 -12.78 20.53
CA SER A 368 -10.57 -12.16 20.45
C SER A 368 -10.94 -11.36 21.71
N ASP A 369 -10.52 -11.79 22.91
CA ASP A 369 -10.82 -11.11 24.17
C ASP A 369 -10.06 -9.79 24.31
N ALA A 370 -8.75 -9.81 23.99
CA ALA A 370 -7.93 -8.61 24.00
C ALA A 370 -8.38 -7.60 22.93
N LEU A 371 -8.74 -8.08 21.74
CA LEU A 371 -9.31 -7.23 20.67
C LEU A 371 -10.66 -6.65 21.08
N MET A 372 -11.56 -7.45 21.70
CA MET A 372 -12.85 -7.00 22.20
C MET A 372 -12.69 -5.89 23.24
N THR A 373 -11.79 -6.08 24.20
CA THR A 373 -11.47 -5.08 25.23
C THR A 373 -11.04 -3.77 24.61
N GLU A 374 -10.18 -3.83 23.60
CA GLU A 374 -9.65 -2.63 22.94
C GLU A 374 -10.69 -1.95 22.04
N VAL A 375 -11.44 -2.71 21.24
CA VAL A 375 -12.51 -2.18 20.38
C VAL A 375 -13.59 -1.48 21.26
N ARG A 376 -13.96 -2.08 22.39
CA ARG A 376 -14.88 -1.44 23.34
C ARG A 376 -14.30 -0.14 23.89
N ALA A 377 -13.02 -0.12 24.27
CA ALA A 377 -12.38 1.09 24.75
C ALA A 377 -12.37 2.21 23.68
N LEU A 378 -12.17 1.87 22.41
CA LEU A 378 -12.20 2.82 21.29
C LEU A 378 -13.60 3.43 21.05
N ILE A 379 -14.65 2.69 21.34
CA ILE A 379 -16.05 3.11 21.14
C ILE A 379 -16.62 3.76 22.40
N GLU A 380 -16.39 3.17 23.57
CA GLU A 380 -17.04 3.55 24.83
C GLU A 380 -16.29 4.64 25.62
N ASN A 381 -14.98 4.86 25.33
CA ASN A 381 -14.16 5.84 26.07
C ASN A 381 -13.78 7.04 25.19
N PRO A 382 -14.53 8.16 25.25
CA PRO A 382 -14.28 9.34 24.43
C PRO A 382 -12.89 9.95 24.64
N GLN A 383 -12.35 9.94 25.88
CA GLN A 383 -11.03 10.51 26.16
C GLN A 383 -9.91 9.66 25.53
N TYR A 384 -10.04 8.33 25.56
CA TYR A 384 -9.09 7.44 24.90
C TYR A 384 -9.10 7.63 23.39
N ARG A 385 -10.30 7.71 22.80
CA ARG A 385 -10.50 7.99 21.37
C ARG A 385 -9.90 9.34 20.97
N GLU A 386 -10.22 10.40 21.71
CA GLU A 386 -9.70 11.75 21.42
C GLU A 386 -8.19 11.81 21.47
N LYS A 387 -7.55 11.22 22.48
CA LYS A 387 -6.11 11.15 22.58
C LYS A 387 -5.48 10.43 21.37
N MET A 388 -6.09 9.36 20.91
CA MET A 388 -5.64 8.64 19.70
C MET A 388 -5.73 9.53 18.46
N LEU A 389 -6.82 10.27 18.28
CA LEU A 389 -7.00 11.17 17.14
C LEU A 389 -6.03 12.37 17.18
N GLN A 390 -5.69 12.87 18.37
CA GLN A 390 -4.62 13.86 18.52
C GLN A 390 -3.26 13.31 18.05
N ASP A 391 -2.93 12.07 18.41
CA ASP A 391 -1.73 11.40 17.94
C ASP A 391 -1.76 11.16 16.40
N TYR A 392 -2.94 10.92 15.82
CA TYR A 392 -3.11 10.83 14.37
C TYR A 392 -2.81 12.14 13.65
N THR A 393 -3.21 13.27 14.25
CA THR A 393 -2.84 14.59 13.74
C THR A 393 -1.33 14.76 13.67
N LEU A 394 -0.59 14.38 14.72
CA LEU A 394 0.88 14.42 14.73
C LEU A 394 1.49 13.50 13.65
N ILE A 395 0.92 12.31 13.44
CA ILE A 395 1.38 11.40 12.39
C ILE A 395 1.17 12.03 11.02
N ARG A 396 -0.02 12.61 10.75
CA ARG A 396 -0.34 13.26 9.48
C ARG A 396 0.58 14.45 9.21
N GLU A 397 0.83 15.29 10.21
CA GLU A 397 1.76 16.42 10.10
C GLU A 397 3.19 15.96 9.77
N ALA A 398 3.66 14.89 10.41
CA ALA A 398 4.99 14.32 10.15
C ALA A 398 5.12 13.74 8.73
N LEU A 399 4.04 13.20 8.15
CA LEU A 399 4.02 12.70 6.77
C LEU A 399 4.04 13.80 5.72
N GLY A 400 3.59 15.00 6.08
CA GLY A 400 3.44 16.14 5.17
C GLY A 400 2.07 16.21 4.51
N GLY A 401 1.86 17.24 3.71
CA GLY A 401 0.63 17.46 2.93
C GLY A 401 0.56 16.64 1.66
N SER A 402 -0.56 16.80 0.94
CA SER A 402 -0.76 16.24 -0.40
C SER A 402 0.21 16.83 -1.42
N GLY A 403 0.46 16.11 -2.52
CA GLY A 403 1.37 16.51 -3.59
C GLY A 403 2.74 15.80 -3.55
N ALA A 404 2.94 14.86 -2.63
CA ALA A 404 4.19 14.11 -2.50
C ALA A 404 4.58 13.38 -3.79
N SER A 405 3.63 12.72 -4.45
CA SER A 405 3.88 11.96 -5.70
C SER A 405 4.32 12.88 -6.84
N SER A 406 3.68 14.04 -7.01
CA SER A 406 4.06 15.04 -8.01
C SER A 406 5.43 15.67 -7.69
N ALA A 407 5.70 15.98 -6.41
CA ALA A 407 6.98 16.51 -5.98
C ALA A 407 8.13 15.50 -6.18
N VAL A 408 7.88 14.21 -5.99
CA VAL A 408 8.83 13.14 -6.30
C VAL A 408 9.08 13.06 -7.80
N ALA A 409 8.04 13.06 -8.64
CA ALA A 409 8.17 13.04 -10.10
C ALA A 409 9.01 14.23 -10.60
N LYS A 410 8.72 15.43 -10.12
CA LYS A 410 9.48 16.64 -10.44
C LYS A 410 10.96 16.49 -10.03
N ALA A 411 11.21 16.01 -8.82
CA ALA A 411 12.58 15.78 -8.35
C ALA A 411 13.30 14.74 -9.21
N MET A 412 12.64 13.64 -9.60
CA MET A 412 13.22 12.62 -10.50
C MET A 412 13.63 13.21 -11.84
N ILE A 413 12.77 14.04 -12.44
CA ILE A 413 13.05 14.70 -13.73
C ILE A 413 14.20 15.71 -13.61
N GLN A 414 14.30 16.41 -12.48
CA GLN A 414 15.43 17.32 -12.22
C GLN A 414 16.77 16.58 -12.11
N GLU A 415 16.77 15.37 -11.52
CA GLU A 415 17.97 14.53 -11.40
C GLU A 415 18.39 13.85 -12.72
N LEU A 416 17.56 13.92 -13.75
CA LEU A 416 17.84 13.39 -15.10
C LEU A 416 18.36 14.45 -16.07
N LYS A 417 18.15 15.72 -15.76
CA LYS A 417 18.63 16.89 -16.55
C LYS A 417 20.04 17.27 -16.14
#